data_80f0638caa51e3d90897d6b355e04e3f
#
_entry.id   80f0638caa51e3d90897d6b355e04e3f
#
_cell.length_a   1.000
_cell.length_b   1.000
_cell.length_c   1.000
_cell.angle_alpha   90.00
_cell.angle_beta   90.00
_cell.angle_gamma   90.00
#
_symmetry.space_group_name_H-M   'P 1'
#
loop_
_entity.id
_entity.type
_entity.pdbx_description
1 polymer ?
#
loop_
_entity_poly.entity_id
_entity_poly.type
_entity_poly.pdbx_seq_one_letter_code
_entity_poly.pdbx_strand_id
1 'polypeptide(L)'
;MQHQLFEKADTKRGRFRGLMLSALQHYAANAHRHDQAQQRRPAGGFVAADEVMAEGGNTAILGVDRHTPEDAFTQSWARMLLARVVDTLDRECRATGKQTHFEIFKRFMLMPILDGVPAPSQRDMAAECGLTEKEVANRLVTARRAYQRLLREEIAQYAADSAEVDAEIRDLFATLSRPV
;
A
#
# COMPACT_ATOMS: atom_id res chain seq x y z
N MET A 1 -1.53 15.12 25.21
CA MET A 1 -2.28 13.84 25.03
C MET A 1 -1.84 13.00 23.83
N GLN A 2 -0.72 13.29 23.15
CA GLN A 2 -0.27 12.55 21.96
C GLN A 2 0.69 11.38 22.25
N HIS A 3 1.30 11.31 23.44
CA HIS A 3 2.29 10.27 23.76
C HIS A 3 1.72 8.90 24.18
N GLN A 4 0.43 8.79 24.52
CA GLN A 4 -0.14 7.54 25.03
C GLN A 4 -0.60 6.53 23.97
N LEU A 5 -0.69 6.93 22.69
CA LEU A 5 -1.10 6.01 21.61
C LEU A 5 0.00 5.01 21.24
N PHE A 6 1.26 5.44 21.30
CA PHE A 6 2.40 4.58 20.98
C PHE A 6 2.79 3.64 22.14
N GLU A 7 2.56 4.03 23.40
CA GLU A 7 2.78 3.15 24.56
C GLU A 7 1.74 2.02 24.66
N LYS A 8 0.57 2.18 24.03
CA LYS A 8 -0.47 1.13 23.94
C LYS A 8 -0.34 0.22 22.72
N ALA A 9 0.65 0.44 21.86
CA ALA A 9 1.00 -0.46 20.78
C ALA A 9 1.70 -1.71 21.38
N ASP A 10 0.92 -2.51 22.10
CA ASP A 10 1.33 -3.84 22.51
C ASP A 10 1.33 -4.70 21.25
N THR A 11 2.52 -5.09 20.78
CA THR A 11 2.74 -5.99 19.63
C THR A 11 1.97 -7.31 19.78
N LYS A 12 1.45 -7.62 20.98
CA LYS A 12 0.62 -8.78 21.28
C LYS A 12 -0.87 -8.58 21.01
N ARG A 13 -1.34 -7.36 20.71
CA ARG A 13 -2.77 -7.04 20.60
C ARG A 13 -3.30 -6.74 19.20
N GLY A 14 -2.59 -7.05 18.16
CA GLY A 14 -3.08 -6.86 16.81
C GLY A 14 -2.06 -6.21 15.88
N ARG A 15 -2.25 -6.39 14.60
CA ARG A 15 -1.36 -5.90 13.55
C ARG A 15 -1.23 -4.38 13.65
N PHE A 16 -0.01 -3.87 13.59
CA PHE A 16 0.30 -2.43 13.64
C PHE A 16 -0.56 -1.62 12.64
N ARG A 17 -0.81 -2.19 11.45
CA ARG A 17 -1.70 -1.62 10.45
C ARG A 17 -3.14 -1.44 10.98
N GLY A 18 -3.68 -2.45 11.68
CA GLY A 18 -5.01 -2.36 12.30
C GLY A 18 -5.08 -1.29 13.38
N LEU A 19 -4.01 -1.14 14.19
CA LEU A 19 -3.90 -0.08 15.18
C LEU A 19 -3.87 1.30 14.52
N MET A 20 -3.08 1.48 13.45
CA MET A 20 -3.01 2.73 12.69
C MET A 20 -4.35 3.07 12.05
N LEU A 21 -5.02 2.11 11.40
CA LEU A 21 -6.35 2.31 10.82
C LEU A 21 -7.36 2.72 11.90
N SER A 22 -7.39 2.01 13.02
CA SER A 22 -8.27 2.35 14.15
C SER A 22 -7.98 3.75 14.71
N ALA A 23 -6.72 4.12 14.85
CA ALA A 23 -6.33 5.46 15.30
C ALA A 23 -6.76 6.55 14.32
N LEU A 24 -6.62 6.32 13.01
CA LEU A 24 -7.07 7.24 11.96
C LEU A 24 -8.60 7.37 11.92
N GLN A 25 -9.33 6.26 12.05
CA GLN A 25 -10.80 6.28 12.15
C GLN A 25 -11.28 7.09 13.36
N HIS A 26 -10.67 6.87 14.53
CA HIS A 26 -10.97 7.65 15.72
C HIS A 26 -10.63 9.12 15.57
N TYR A 27 -9.51 9.44 14.91
CA TYR A 27 -9.13 10.82 14.64
C TYR A 27 -10.11 11.49 13.68
N ALA A 28 -10.44 10.85 12.56
CA ALA A 28 -11.40 11.37 11.58
C ALA A 28 -12.80 11.57 12.19
N ALA A 29 -13.29 10.60 12.99
CA ALA A 29 -14.57 10.70 13.68
C ALA A 29 -14.57 11.82 14.73
N ASN A 30 -13.44 12.08 15.40
CA ASN A 30 -13.30 13.18 16.35
C ASN A 30 -13.20 14.53 15.64
N ALA A 31 -12.45 14.65 14.54
CA ALA A 31 -12.37 15.84 13.72
C ALA A 31 -13.75 16.22 13.17
N HIS A 32 -14.48 15.27 12.61
CA HIS A 32 -15.84 15.50 12.09
C HIS A 32 -16.82 15.95 13.18
N ARG A 33 -16.76 15.35 14.38
CA ARG A 33 -17.57 15.79 15.53
C ARG A 33 -17.20 17.20 16.00
N HIS A 34 -15.91 17.56 15.93
CA HIS A 34 -15.45 18.90 16.32
C HIS A 34 -15.92 19.96 15.31
N ASP A 35 -15.83 19.67 14.02
CA ASP A 35 -16.33 20.55 12.95
C ASP A 35 -17.84 20.74 13.02
N GLN A 36 -18.61 19.68 13.27
CA GLN A 36 -20.07 19.78 13.50
C GLN A 36 -20.40 20.56 14.78
N ALA A 37 -19.60 20.43 15.83
CA ALA A 37 -19.79 21.20 17.07
C ALA A 37 -19.47 22.68 16.88
N GLN A 38 -18.51 23.03 16.03
CA GLN A 38 -18.20 24.42 15.65
C GLN A 38 -19.28 25.01 14.74
N GLN A 39 -19.83 24.25 13.81
CA GLN A 39 -20.95 24.70 12.94
C GLN A 39 -22.25 24.89 13.73
N ARG A 40 -22.44 24.23 14.88
CA ARG A 40 -23.60 24.39 15.77
C ARG A 40 -23.47 25.58 16.74
N ARG A 41 -22.42 26.41 16.70
CA ARG A 41 -22.39 27.69 17.42
C ARG A 41 -23.17 28.72 16.60
N PRO A 42 -24.36 29.15 17.03
CA PRO A 42 -25.18 30.09 16.26
C PRO A 42 -24.59 31.50 16.37
N ALA A 43 -24.13 32.02 15.25
CA ALA A 43 -24.16 33.46 15.03
C ALA A 43 -25.48 33.76 14.33
N GLY A 44 -26.58 33.86 15.09
CA GLY A 44 -27.85 34.42 14.65
C GLY A 44 -28.70 33.57 13.71
N GLY A 45 -29.85 33.12 14.20
CA GLY A 45 -31.01 32.74 13.39
C GLY A 45 -31.19 31.23 13.15
N PHE A 46 -32.22 30.66 13.77
CA PHE A 46 -32.76 29.34 13.46
C PHE A 46 -33.29 29.32 12.03
N VAL A 47 -32.74 28.45 11.17
CA VAL A 47 -33.43 27.94 9.99
C VAL A 47 -33.65 26.46 10.25
N ALA A 48 -34.89 26.03 10.24
CA ALA A 48 -35.31 24.66 10.52
C ALA A 48 -34.70 23.69 9.52
N ALA A 49 -34.13 22.60 10.02
CA ALA A 49 -33.45 21.56 9.24
C ALA A 49 -34.41 20.72 8.35
N ASP A 50 -35.69 21.03 8.33
CA ASP A 50 -36.73 20.28 7.57
C ASP A 50 -36.89 20.73 6.10
N GLU A 51 -36.32 21.86 5.71
CA GLU A 51 -36.49 22.38 4.32
C GLU A 51 -35.42 21.90 3.33
N VAL A 52 -34.32 21.28 3.79
CA VAL A 52 -33.24 20.83 2.89
C VAL A 52 -33.43 19.38 2.41
N MET A 53 -34.41 18.65 2.98
CA MET A 53 -34.66 17.25 2.58
C MET A 53 -35.73 17.09 1.48
N ALA A 54 -36.31 18.16 0.97
CA ALA A 54 -37.41 18.09 0.01
C ALA A 54 -37.00 18.26 -1.47
N GLU A 55 -35.75 18.57 -1.78
CA GLU A 55 -35.30 18.54 -3.17
C GLU A 55 -34.57 17.20 -3.43
N GLY A 56 -35.33 16.22 -3.87
CA GLY A 56 -34.90 14.95 -4.41
C GLY A 56 -34.06 15.14 -5.66
N GLY A 57 -32.84 15.63 -5.50
CA GLY A 57 -31.82 15.65 -6.53
C GLY A 57 -31.28 14.23 -6.69
N ASN A 58 -31.55 13.69 -7.87
CA ASN A 58 -31.12 12.44 -8.45
C ASN A 58 -29.61 12.12 -8.19
N THR A 59 -29.30 11.50 -7.05
CA THR A 59 -27.96 11.00 -6.69
C THR A 59 -27.63 9.64 -7.33
N ALA A 60 -28.38 9.25 -8.37
CA ALA A 60 -28.23 7.96 -9.04
C ALA A 60 -27.19 7.95 -10.19
N ILE A 61 -26.43 9.04 -10.41
CA ILE A 61 -25.47 9.14 -11.55
C ILE A 61 -24.02 9.32 -11.10
N LEU A 62 -23.75 9.56 -9.82
CA LEU A 62 -22.38 9.47 -9.33
C LEU A 62 -22.17 8.00 -8.92
N GLY A 63 -21.43 7.27 -9.74
CA GLY A 63 -20.95 5.94 -9.39
C GLY A 63 -20.37 6.04 -7.97
N VAL A 64 -21.06 5.37 -7.03
CA VAL A 64 -20.59 5.30 -5.65
C VAL A 64 -19.20 4.69 -5.74
N ASP A 65 -18.19 5.51 -5.52
CA ASP A 65 -16.83 5.06 -5.36
C ASP A 65 -16.87 4.09 -4.17
N ARG A 66 -16.79 2.78 -4.46
CA ARG A 66 -16.91 1.71 -3.46
C ARG A 66 -15.67 1.64 -2.57
N HIS A 67 -14.70 2.54 -2.79
CA HIS A 67 -13.49 2.63 -1.99
C HIS A 67 -13.72 3.50 -0.78
N THR A 68 -13.62 2.89 0.39
CA THR A 68 -13.63 3.65 1.63
C THR A 68 -12.31 4.43 1.77
N PRO A 69 -12.27 5.53 2.55
CA PRO A 69 -11.02 6.21 2.87
C PRO A 69 -9.95 5.26 3.43
N GLU A 70 -10.37 4.20 4.14
CA GLU A 70 -9.52 3.15 4.68
C GLU A 70 -8.90 2.29 3.58
N ASP A 71 -9.67 1.95 2.53
CA ASP A 71 -9.16 1.21 1.38
C ASP A 71 -8.11 2.04 0.62
N ALA A 72 -8.38 3.33 0.39
CA ALA A 72 -7.46 4.25 -0.25
C ALA A 72 -6.16 4.41 0.55
N PHE A 73 -6.26 4.54 1.88
CA PHE A 73 -5.09 4.58 2.76
C PHE A 73 -4.28 3.28 2.69
N THR A 74 -4.96 2.13 2.79
CA THR A 74 -4.30 0.82 2.78
C THR A 74 -3.59 0.56 1.45
N GLN A 75 -4.20 0.94 0.32
CA GLN A 75 -3.57 0.84 -1.00
C GLN A 75 -2.36 1.78 -1.13
N SER A 76 -2.48 3.02 -0.66
CA SER A 76 -1.38 3.98 -0.68
C SER A 76 -0.21 3.51 0.16
N TRP A 77 -0.49 3.01 1.37
CA TRP A 77 0.53 2.42 2.24
C TRP A 77 1.22 1.21 1.59
N ALA A 78 0.44 0.31 1.00
CA ALA A 78 0.96 -0.86 0.30
C ALA A 78 1.90 -0.48 -0.86
N ARG A 79 1.50 0.50 -1.67
CA ARG A 79 2.34 1.02 -2.77
C ARG A 79 3.64 1.64 -2.26
N MET A 80 3.58 2.44 -1.20
CA MET A 80 4.77 3.05 -0.59
C MET A 80 5.74 1.99 -0.04
N LEU A 81 5.23 0.97 0.63
CA LEU A 81 6.04 -0.12 1.16
C LEU A 81 6.75 -0.86 0.03
N LEU A 82 6.02 -1.24 -1.03
CA LEU A 82 6.62 -1.92 -2.18
C LEU A 82 7.65 -1.05 -2.90
N ALA A 83 7.36 0.25 -3.07
CA ALA A 83 8.31 1.18 -3.68
C ALA A 83 9.63 1.25 -2.89
N ARG A 84 9.56 1.30 -1.54
CA ARG A 84 10.74 1.27 -0.67
C ARG A 84 11.54 -0.01 -0.82
N VAL A 85 10.86 -1.17 -0.88
CA VAL A 85 11.51 -2.47 -1.07
C VAL A 85 12.23 -2.54 -2.43
N VAL A 86 11.58 -2.05 -3.49
CA VAL A 86 12.16 -1.98 -4.84
C VAL A 86 13.39 -1.05 -4.88
N ASP A 87 13.31 0.13 -4.26
CA ASP A 87 14.44 1.06 -4.16
C ASP A 87 15.62 0.46 -3.39
N THR A 88 15.33 -0.28 -2.32
CA THR A 88 16.38 -0.97 -1.55
C THR A 88 17.02 -2.09 -2.37
N LEU A 89 16.23 -2.85 -3.14
CA LEU A 89 16.74 -3.87 -4.05
C LEU A 89 17.66 -3.28 -5.14
N ASP A 90 17.26 -2.15 -5.75
CA ASP A 90 18.09 -1.47 -6.74
C ASP A 90 19.43 -1.02 -6.13
N ARG A 91 19.39 -0.40 -4.94
CA ARG A 91 20.60 0.02 -4.22
C ARG A 91 21.53 -1.15 -3.90
N GLU A 92 20.99 -2.26 -3.38
CA GLU A 92 21.78 -3.48 -3.11
C GLU A 92 22.39 -4.07 -4.39
N CYS A 93 21.62 -4.12 -5.47
CA CYS A 93 22.10 -4.61 -6.76
C CYS A 93 23.22 -3.72 -7.31
N ARG A 94 23.12 -2.40 -7.19
CA ARG A 94 24.18 -1.47 -7.60
C ARG A 94 25.43 -1.66 -6.74
N ALA A 95 25.29 -1.72 -5.43
CA ALA A 95 26.39 -1.89 -4.49
C ALA A 95 27.18 -3.20 -4.68
N THR A 96 26.49 -4.25 -5.19
CA THR A 96 27.09 -5.59 -5.40
C THR A 96 27.43 -5.91 -6.87
N GLY A 97 27.36 -4.92 -7.77
CA GLY A 97 27.64 -5.12 -9.20
C GLY A 97 26.60 -6.00 -9.93
N LYS A 98 25.37 -6.07 -9.39
CA LYS A 98 24.27 -6.90 -9.93
C LYS A 98 23.18 -6.08 -10.63
N GLN A 99 23.51 -4.94 -11.26
CA GLN A 99 22.55 -4.08 -11.94
C GLN A 99 21.70 -4.84 -12.96
N THR A 100 22.31 -5.76 -13.72
CA THR A 100 21.59 -6.60 -14.68
C THR A 100 20.52 -7.49 -14.01
N HIS A 101 20.73 -7.94 -12.76
CA HIS A 101 19.73 -8.71 -12.02
C HIS A 101 18.49 -7.85 -11.72
N PHE A 102 18.72 -6.59 -11.30
CA PHE A 102 17.63 -5.65 -11.05
C PHE A 102 16.89 -5.29 -12.34
N GLU A 103 17.61 -5.03 -13.44
CA GLU A 103 16.99 -4.70 -14.73
C GLU A 103 16.10 -5.84 -15.24
N ILE A 104 16.58 -7.08 -15.17
CA ILE A 104 15.79 -8.27 -15.52
C ILE A 104 14.55 -8.37 -14.61
N PHE A 105 14.70 -8.19 -13.30
CA PHE A 105 13.59 -8.21 -12.35
C PHE A 105 12.56 -7.11 -12.69
N LYS A 106 13.02 -5.90 -12.96
CA LYS A 106 12.16 -4.77 -13.32
C LYS A 106 11.33 -5.08 -14.57
N ARG A 107 11.97 -5.58 -15.63
CA ARG A 107 11.32 -5.89 -16.92
C ARG A 107 10.31 -7.04 -16.80
N PHE A 108 10.60 -8.06 -16.02
CA PHE A 108 9.72 -9.23 -15.87
C PHE A 108 8.63 -9.06 -14.79
N MET A 109 8.88 -8.25 -13.77
CA MET A 109 8.00 -8.21 -12.60
C MET A 109 7.33 -6.85 -12.38
N LEU A 110 8.08 -5.75 -12.53
CA LEU A 110 7.54 -4.43 -12.18
C LEU A 110 6.79 -3.78 -13.34
N MET A 111 7.39 -3.73 -14.53
CA MET A 111 6.78 -3.07 -15.69
C MET A 111 5.43 -3.68 -16.11
N PRO A 112 5.22 -5.01 -16.08
CA PRO A 112 3.92 -5.58 -16.36
C PRO A 112 2.82 -5.13 -15.39
N ILE A 113 3.19 -4.92 -14.12
CA ILE A 113 2.25 -4.51 -13.06
C ILE A 113 2.02 -3.00 -13.05
N LEU A 114 3.08 -2.22 -13.21
CA LEU A 114 3.03 -0.76 -13.07
C LEU A 114 2.61 -0.05 -14.36
N ASP A 115 3.14 -0.51 -15.48
CA ASP A 115 3.02 0.17 -16.78
C ASP A 115 2.11 -0.61 -17.76
N GLY A 116 1.63 -1.80 -17.36
CA GLY A 116 0.82 -2.66 -18.25
C GLY A 116 1.59 -3.20 -19.45
N VAL A 117 2.92 -3.07 -19.46
CA VAL A 117 3.78 -3.53 -20.57
C VAL A 117 3.99 -5.04 -20.44
N PRO A 118 3.72 -5.85 -21.48
CA PRO A 118 3.96 -7.28 -21.42
C PRO A 118 5.42 -7.61 -21.05
N ALA A 119 5.60 -8.62 -20.21
CA ALA A 119 6.94 -9.12 -19.91
C ALA A 119 7.64 -9.61 -21.19
N PRO A 120 8.93 -9.29 -21.39
CA PRO A 120 9.69 -9.77 -22.54
C PRO A 120 9.84 -11.30 -22.49
N SER A 121 10.09 -11.94 -23.64
CA SER A 121 10.52 -13.33 -23.62
C SER A 121 11.94 -13.46 -23.02
N GLN A 122 12.27 -14.65 -22.48
CA GLN A 122 13.63 -14.88 -21.98
C GLN A 122 14.66 -14.76 -23.09
N ARG A 123 14.31 -15.13 -24.31
CA ARG A 123 15.16 -15.04 -25.49
C ARG A 123 15.48 -13.58 -25.86
N ASP A 124 14.46 -12.71 -25.88
CA ASP A 124 14.66 -11.30 -26.21
C ASP A 124 15.53 -10.61 -25.14
N MET A 125 15.22 -10.89 -23.88
CA MET A 125 16.01 -10.35 -22.75
C MET A 125 17.46 -10.87 -22.77
N ALA A 126 17.68 -12.11 -23.16
CA ALA A 126 19.01 -12.69 -23.31
C ALA A 126 19.79 -11.98 -24.42
N ALA A 127 19.15 -11.74 -25.57
CA ALA A 127 19.76 -11.03 -26.69
C ALA A 127 20.11 -9.57 -26.31
N GLU A 128 19.19 -8.86 -25.64
CA GLU A 128 19.40 -7.48 -25.19
C GLU A 128 20.57 -7.36 -24.18
N CYS A 129 20.70 -8.33 -23.28
CA CYS A 129 21.70 -8.29 -22.21
C CYS A 129 23.03 -8.98 -22.60
N GLY A 130 23.14 -9.60 -23.74
CA GLY A 130 24.31 -10.40 -24.12
C GLY A 130 24.48 -11.65 -23.23
N LEU A 131 23.39 -12.28 -22.83
CA LEU A 131 23.32 -13.41 -21.92
C LEU A 131 22.69 -14.62 -22.62
N THR A 132 22.79 -15.78 -21.98
CA THR A 132 21.97 -16.95 -22.31
C THR A 132 20.61 -16.89 -21.61
N GLU A 133 19.58 -17.54 -22.14
CA GLU A 133 18.27 -17.64 -21.49
C GLU A 133 18.37 -18.24 -20.07
N LYS A 134 19.26 -19.21 -19.87
CA LYS A 134 19.53 -19.82 -18.56
C LYS A 134 20.10 -18.79 -17.57
N GLU A 135 20.97 -17.91 -18.01
CA GLU A 135 21.53 -16.83 -17.17
C GLU A 135 20.45 -15.81 -16.81
N VAL A 136 19.59 -15.43 -17.77
CA VAL A 136 18.43 -14.57 -17.50
C VAL A 136 17.53 -15.18 -16.42
N ALA A 137 17.17 -16.46 -16.58
CA ALA A 137 16.34 -17.17 -15.59
C ALA A 137 17.00 -17.22 -14.20
N ASN A 138 18.30 -17.52 -14.13
CA ASN A 138 19.03 -17.58 -12.86
C ASN A 138 19.10 -16.20 -12.18
N ARG A 139 19.37 -15.14 -12.94
CA ARG A 139 19.43 -13.76 -12.43
C ARG A 139 18.05 -13.31 -11.93
N LEU A 140 16.97 -13.63 -12.66
CA LEU A 140 15.61 -13.35 -12.23
C LEU A 140 15.27 -14.06 -10.92
N VAL A 141 15.60 -15.34 -10.78
CA VAL A 141 15.40 -16.10 -9.52
C VAL A 141 16.17 -15.46 -8.37
N THR A 142 17.43 -15.06 -8.61
CA THR A 142 18.25 -14.41 -7.59
C THR A 142 17.64 -13.08 -7.13
N ALA A 143 17.21 -12.24 -8.06
CA ALA A 143 16.58 -10.95 -7.75
C ALA A 143 15.22 -11.13 -7.04
N ARG A 144 14.40 -12.13 -7.45
CA ARG A 144 13.15 -12.46 -6.76
C ARG A 144 13.38 -12.87 -5.30
N ARG A 145 14.39 -13.69 -5.03
CA ARG A 145 14.74 -14.09 -3.66
C ARG A 145 15.18 -12.91 -2.82
N ALA A 146 16.01 -12.02 -3.38
CA ALA A 146 16.42 -10.81 -2.71
C ALA A 146 15.22 -9.89 -2.41
N TYR A 147 14.32 -9.69 -3.37
CA TYR A 147 13.09 -8.94 -3.18
C TYR A 147 12.21 -9.52 -2.06
N GLN A 148 11.99 -10.84 -2.06
CA GLN A 148 11.21 -11.51 -1.02
C GLN A 148 11.84 -11.37 0.37
N ARG A 149 13.17 -11.45 0.47
CA ARG A 149 13.91 -11.22 1.71
C ARG A 149 13.69 -9.79 2.21
N LEU A 150 13.91 -8.80 1.35
CA LEU A 150 13.74 -7.39 1.71
C LEU A 150 12.30 -7.04 2.11
N LEU A 151 11.32 -7.60 1.41
CA LEU A 151 9.91 -7.43 1.77
C LEU A 151 9.62 -8.00 3.17
N ARG A 152 10.15 -9.17 3.48
CA ARG A 152 10.02 -9.77 4.82
C ARG A 152 10.71 -8.94 5.90
N GLU A 153 11.91 -8.44 5.62
CA GLU A 153 12.67 -7.60 6.54
C GLU A 153 11.94 -6.28 6.83
N GLU A 154 11.36 -5.66 5.81
CA GLU A 154 10.60 -4.42 5.97
C GLU A 154 9.33 -4.64 6.81
N ILE A 155 8.59 -5.72 6.57
CA ILE A 155 7.39 -6.06 7.34
C ILE A 155 7.74 -6.50 8.76
N ALA A 156 8.86 -7.21 8.96
CA ALA A 156 9.30 -7.66 10.27
C ALA A 156 9.64 -6.50 11.24
N GLN A 157 9.84 -5.28 10.74
CA GLN A 157 10.06 -4.12 11.60
C GLN A 157 8.85 -3.78 12.48
N TYR A 158 7.64 -4.20 12.10
CA TYR A 158 6.41 -3.91 12.83
C TYR A 158 5.52 -5.13 13.11
N ALA A 159 5.90 -6.30 12.61
CA ALA A 159 5.24 -7.57 12.91
C ALA A 159 5.85 -8.20 14.18
N ALA A 160 5.02 -8.85 14.99
CA ALA A 160 5.45 -9.44 16.25
C ALA A 160 6.24 -10.74 16.05
N ASP A 161 5.90 -11.52 15.03
CA ASP A 161 6.53 -12.80 14.73
C ASP A 161 6.49 -13.15 13.24
N SER A 162 7.08 -14.28 12.86
CA SER A 162 7.16 -14.72 11.47
C SER A 162 5.80 -15.11 10.88
N ALA A 163 4.86 -15.58 11.69
CA ALA A 163 3.52 -15.93 11.23
C ALA A 163 2.72 -14.67 10.88
N GLU A 164 2.92 -13.60 11.65
CA GLU A 164 2.34 -12.30 11.34
C GLU A 164 2.96 -11.68 10.08
N VAL A 165 4.27 -11.81 9.88
CA VAL A 165 4.93 -11.40 8.61
C VAL A 165 4.28 -12.07 7.41
N ASP A 166 4.05 -13.39 7.47
CA ASP A 166 3.42 -14.13 6.38
C ASP A 166 1.95 -13.73 6.15
N ALA A 167 1.24 -13.38 7.21
CA ALA A 167 -0.12 -12.87 7.13
C ALA A 167 -0.17 -11.47 6.51
N GLU A 168 0.72 -10.56 6.92
CA GLU A 168 0.81 -9.21 6.37
C GLU A 168 1.19 -9.21 4.88
N ILE A 169 2.09 -10.11 4.46
CA ILE A 169 2.42 -10.27 3.03
C ILE A 169 1.21 -10.70 2.22
N ARG A 170 0.42 -11.66 2.72
CA ARG A 170 -0.82 -12.10 2.03
C ARG A 170 -1.83 -10.98 1.90
N ASP A 171 -2.05 -10.23 2.97
CA ASP A 171 -3.00 -9.11 2.99
C ASP A 171 -2.55 -7.96 2.10
N LEU A 172 -1.24 -7.68 2.04
CA LEU A 172 -0.64 -6.71 1.13
C LEU A 172 -0.99 -7.04 -0.33
N PHE A 173 -0.74 -8.27 -0.76
CA PHE A 173 -1.06 -8.67 -2.13
C PHE A 173 -2.56 -8.73 -2.40
N ALA A 174 -3.37 -9.17 -1.43
CA ALA A 174 -4.83 -9.14 -1.56
C ALA A 174 -5.36 -7.71 -1.73
N THR A 175 -4.78 -6.73 -1.03
CA THR A 175 -5.15 -5.31 -1.15
C THR A 175 -4.83 -4.76 -2.54
N LEU A 176 -3.66 -5.10 -3.09
CA LEU A 176 -3.22 -4.61 -4.40
C LEU A 176 -3.93 -5.30 -5.58
N SER A 177 -4.48 -6.50 -5.36
CA SER A 177 -5.23 -7.25 -6.38
C SER A 177 -6.67 -6.79 -6.53
N ARG A 178 -7.18 -5.92 -5.65
CA ARG A 178 -8.51 -5.33 -5.79
C ARG A 178 -8.47 -4.29 -6.91
N PRO A 179 -9.32 -4.40 -7.94
CA PRO A 179 -9.41 -3.37 -8.98
C PRO A 179 -9.87 -2.05 -8.35
N VAL A 180 -9.26 -0.97 -8.79
CA VAL A 180 -9.66 0.42 -8.49
C VAL A 180 -10.96 0.75 -9.20
#